data_739a459f45e959175cc6f2d73481ed27
#
_entry.id   739a459f45e959175cc6f2d73481ed27
#
_cell.length_a   1.000
_cell.length_b   1.000
_cell.length_c   1.000
_cell.angle_alpha   90.00
_cell.angle_beta   90.00
_cell.angle_gamma   90.00
#
_symmetry.space_group_name_H-M   'P 1'
#
loop_
_entity.id
_entity.type
_entity.pdbx_description
1 polymer ?
#
loop_
_entity_poly.entity_id
_entity_poly.type
_entity_poly.pdbx_seq_one_letter_code
_entity_poly.pdbx_strand_id
1 'polypeptide(L)'
;MAVDRRIGKTRDAIFKAFLSLMEEKSFEQITVHEIAERANVSRGTVYLHFVDKYDLLDKCVEKEMTELRDRCMGVQENLDFTSSGPLLRTAEYVEQHATVFITLINNSGIPAFRTRLHAMLMEGLAEQIDMDGVNQGMNKEMLLHFMASAAVGVMEWWITHSLPISAKKLMEDISILLERNQMGPQPLDALP
;
A
#
# COMPACT_ATOMS: atom_id res chain seq x y z
N MET A 1 -3.08 20.11 23.76
CA MET A 1 -1.80 20.10 23.01
C MET A 1 -0.69 19.24 23.61
N ALA A 2 -0.30 19.35 24.89
CA ALA A 2 0.82 18.54 25.45
C ALA A 2 0.49 17.04 25.63
N VAL A 3 -0.74 16.71 26.02
CA VAL A 3 -1.22 15.32 26.22
C VAL A 3 -1.25 14.56 24.90
N ASP A 4 -1.74 15.16 23.84
CA ASP A 4 -1.87 14.59 22.50
C ASP A 4 -0.48 14.22 21.91
N ARG A 5 0.49 15.08 22.06
CA ARG A 5 1.87 14.86 21.61
C ARG A 5 2.57 13.71 22.37
N ARG A 6 2.23 13.51 23.64
CA ARG A 6 2.78 12.41 24.45
C ARG A 6 2.16 11.07 24.04
N ILE A 7 0.86 11.05 23.78
CA ILE A 7 0.12 9.88 23.28
C ILE A 7 0.71 9.44 21.94
N GLY A 8 0.90 10.38 21.00
CA GLY A 8 1.50 10.07 19.69
C GLY A 8 2.89 9.46 19.80
N LYS A 9 3.79 10.04 20.63
CA LYS A 9 5.14 9.50 20.83
C LYS A 9 5.12 8.07 21.42
N THR A 10 4.19 7.78 22.33
CA THR A 10 4.05 6.44 22.92
C THR A 10 3.59 5.44 21.87
N ARG A 11 2.59 5.78 21.04
CA ARG A 11 2.14 4.93 19.94
C ARG A 11 3.26 4.65 18.93
N ASP A 12 4.03 5.67 18.54
CA ASP A 12 5.16 5.51 17.63
C ASP A 12 6.27 4.60 18.21
N ALA A 13 6.53 4.69 19.50
CA ALA A 13 7.47 3.79 20.17
C ALA A 13 6.99 2.33 20.17
N ILE A 14 5.69 2.10 20.40
CA ILE A 14 5.08 0.77 20.33
C ILE A 14 5.11 0.22 18.90
N PHE A 15 4.80 1.03 17.88
CA PHE A 15 4.89 0.62 16.47
C PHE A 15 6.31 0.20 16.08
N LYS A 16 7.31 1.03 16.42
CA LYS A 16 8.72 0.71 16.12
C LYS A 16 9.17 -0.58 16.80
N ALA A 17 8.81 -0.75 18.06
CA ALA A 17 9.14 -1.97 18.80
C ALA A 17 8.49 -3.22 18.18
N PHE A 18 7.23 -3.11 17.76
CA PHE A 18 6.50 -4.18 17.11
C PHE A 18 7.09 -4.56 15.76
N LEU A 19 7.37 -3.58 14.89
CA LEU A 19 8.02 -3.80 13.60
C LEU A 19 9.39 -4.47 13.77
N SER A 20 10.22 -3.99 14.70
CA SER A 20 11.52 -4.60 15.02
C SER A 20 11.40 -6.06 15.47
N LEU A 21 10.37 -6.41 16.25
CA LEU A 21 10.12 -7.80 16.65
C LEU A 21 9.69 -8.67 15.47
N MET A 22 8.92 -8.13 14.53
CA MET A 22 8.51 -8.85 13.33
C MET A 22 9.65 -9.10 12.34
N GLU A 23 10.73 -8.33 12.39
CA GLU A 23 11.97 -8.62 11.64
C GLU A 23 12.74 -9.81 12.23
N GLU A 24 12.59 -10.07 13.54
CA GLU A 24 13.34 -11.11 14.27
C GLU A 24 12.61 -12.46 14.30
N LYS A 25 11.27 -12.43 14.27
CA LYS A 25 10.44 -13.64 14.41
C LYS A 25 9.04 -13.49 13.81
N SER A 26 8.36 -14.61 13.63
CA SER A 26 6.99 -14.60 13.08
C SER A 26 6.01 -13.89 14.01
N PHE A 27 4.98 -13.28 13.41
CA PHE A 27 3.94 -12.56 14.13
C PHE A 27 3.27 -13.39 15.24
N GLU A 28 3.06 -14.68 15.00
CA GLU A 28 2.42 -15.59 15.96
C GLU A 28 3.22 -15.71 17.26
N GLN A 29 4.54 -15.65 17.17
CA GLN A 29 5.45 -15.78 18.32
C GLN A 29 5.61 -14.49 19.13
N ILE A 30 5.16 -13.35 18.60
CA ILE A 30 5.26 -12.07 19.27
C ILE A 30 4.19 -11.96 20.35
N THR A 31 4.60 -11.52 21.54
CA THR A 31 3.71 -11.28 22.68
C THR A 31 3.62 -9.80 23.03
N VAL A 32 2.50 -9.36 23.61
CA VAL A 32 2.33 -7.99 24.12
C VAL A 32 3.39 -7.64 25.18
N HIS A 33 3.89 -8.64 25.92
CA HIS A 33 4.95 -8.44 26.91
C HIS A 33 6.25 -7.98 26.24
N GLU A 34 6.69 -8.66 25.21
CA GLU A 34 7.91 -8.31 24.48
C GLU A 34 7.81 -6.96 23.77
N ILE A 35 6.61 -6.66 23.22
CA ILE A 35 6.35 -5.34 22.63
C ILE A 35 6.51 -4.25 23.69
N ALA A 36 5.93 -4.45 24.89
CA ALA A 36 6.01 -3.49 25.99
C ALA A 36 7.46 -3.29 26.47
N GLU A 37 8.22 -4.39 26.64
CA GLU A 37 9.64 -4.33 27.02
C GLU A 37 10.47 -3.58 25.96
N ARG A 38 10.33 -3.93 24.68
CA ARG A 38 11.05 -3.32 23.55
C ARG A 38 10.73 -1.83 23.41
N ALA A 39 9.47 -1.46 23.64
CA ALA A 39 8.99 -0.07 23.60
C ALA A 39 9.32 0.74 24.86
N ASN A 40 9.87 0.09 25.90
CA ASN A 40 10.12 0.66 27.22
C ASN A 40 8.85 1.29 27.85
N VAL A 41 7.74 0.56 27.79
CA VAL A 41 6.47 0.94 28.41
C VAL A 41 5.89 -0.20 29.24
N SER A 42 4.88 0.09 30.06
CA SER A 42 4.16 -0.98 30.77
C SER A 42 3.20 -1.71 29.80
N ARG A 43 2.88 -3.00 30.10
CA ARG A 43 1.86 -3.75 29.35
C ARG A 43 0.50 -3.02 29.39
N GLY A 44 0.15 -2.41 30.54
CA GLY A 44 -1.05 -1.58 30.65
C GLY A 44 -1.04 -0.40 29.69
N THR A 45 0.13 0.19 29.43
CA THR A 45 0.26 1.28 28.44
C THR A 45 -0.02 0.76 27.03
N VAL A 46 0.43 -0.44 26.67
CA VAL A 46 0.10 -1.03 25.35
C VAL A 46 -1.41 -1.21 25.22
N TYR A 47 -2.07 -1.79 26.24
CA TYR A 47 -3.52 -2.00 26.24
C TYR A 47 -4.37 -0.72 26.32
N LEU A 48 -3.78 0.42 26.71
CA LEU A 48 -4.45 1.72 26.59
C LEU A 48 -4.55 2.20 25.12
N HIS A 49 -3.69 1.68 24.25
CA HIS A 49 -3.62 2.12 22.85
C HIS A 49 -4.13 1.08 21.87
N PHE A 50 -4.03 -0.21 22.20
CA PHE A 50 -4.34 -1.33 21.32
C PHE A 50 -5.04 -2.44 22.09
N VAL A 51 -6.10 -3.00 21.52
CA VAL A 51 -6.88 -4.09 22.13
C VAL A 51 -6.00 -5.35 22.29
N ASP A 52 -5.26 -5.68 21.25
CA ASP A 52 -4.34 -6.81 21.19
C ASP A 52 -3.28 -6.60 20.10
N LYS A 53 -2.47 -7.62 19.81
CA LYS A 53 -1.43 -7.55 18.78
C LYS A 53 -2.00 -7.53 17.34
N TYR A 54 -3.22 -8.01 17.13
CA TYR A 54 -3.88 -7.98 15.82
C TYR A 54 -4.39 -6.57 15.53
N ASP A 55 -5.00 -5.91 16.52
CA ASP A 55 -5.36 -4.48 16.42
C ASP A 55 -4.11 -3.61 16.20
N LEU A 56 -2.99 -3.92 16.85
CA LEU A 56 -1.73 -3.25 16.64
C LEU A 56 -1.23 -3.42 15.20
N LEU A 57 -1.26 -4.65 14.64
CA LEU A 57 -0.89 -4.91 13.25
C LEU A 57 -1.78 -4.13 12.28
N ASP A 58 -3.10 -4.18 12.49
CA ASP A 58 -4.06 -3.45 11.65
C ASP A 58 -3.82 -1.94 11.68
N LYS A 59 -3.54 -1.39 12.85
CA LYS A 59 -3.19 0.03 13.03
C LYS A 59 -1.83 0.40 12.43
N CYS A 60 -0.85 -0.52 12.41
CA CYS A 60 0.40 -0.31 11.68
C CYS A 60 0.14 -0.20 10.16
N VAL A 61 -0.63 -1.13 9.61
CA VAL A 61 -0.99 -1.09 8.17
C VAL A 61 -1.80 0.16 7.86
N GLU A 62 -2.79 0.52 8.70
CA GLU A 62 -3.59 1.74 8.53
C GLU A 62 -2.71 3.00 8.50
N LYS A 63 -1.74 3.09 9.41
CA LYS A 63 -0.81 4.22 9.48
C LYS A 63 0.01 4.34 8.20
N GLU A 64 0.66 3.26 7.76
CA GLU A 64 1.49 3.26 6.56
C GLU A 64 0.66 3.58 5.30
N MET A 65 -0.55 3.04 5.20
CA MET A 65 -1.45 3.34 4.08
C MET A 65 -1.97 4.78 4.10
N THR A 66 -2.18 5.36 5.29
CA THR A 66 -2.57 6.77 5.42
C THR A 66 -1.42 7.69 5.01
N GLU A 67 -0.20 7.42 5.46
CA GLU A 67 0.98 8.18 5.07
C GLU A 67 1.25 8.06 3.56
N LEU A 68 1.06 6.86 3.00
CA LEU A 68 1.15 6.63 1.56
C LEU A 68 0.15 7.50 0.80
N ARG A 69 -1.12 7.45 1.20
CA ARG A 69 -2.19 8.24 0.57
C ARG A 69 -1.90 9.75 0.65
N ASP A 70 -1.59 10.25 1.83
CA ASP A 70 -1.38 11.70 2.06
C ASP A 70 -0.20 12.24 1.25
N ARG A 71 0.82 11.43 1.01
CA ARG A 71 1.98 11.81 0.18
C ARG A 71 1.69 11.71 -1.31
N CYS A 72 0.86 10.78 -1.73
CA CYS A 72 0.61 10.50 -3.13
C CYS A 72 -0.58 11.27 -3.69
N MET A 73 -1.63 11.52 -2.87
CA MET A 73 -2.86 12.19 -3.27
C MET A 73 -2.94 13.65 -2.77
N GLY A 74 -1.97 14.13 -1.99
CA GLY A 74 -1.96 15.48 -1.41
C GLY A 74 -1.78 16.64 -2.39
N VAL A 75 -1.60 16.36 -3.69
CA VAL A 75 -1.52 17.35 -4.75
C VAL A 75 -2.67 17.03 -5.72
N GLN A 76 -3.50 18.03 -6.05
CA GLN A 76 -4.56 17.96 -7.07
C GLN A 76 -3.96 17.79 -8.49
N GLU A 77 -3.18 16.75 -8.67
CA GLU A 77 -2.64 16.39 -9.97
C GLU A 77 -3.43 15.19 -10.48
N ASN A 78 -3.81 15.22 -11.73
CA ASN A 78 -4.39 14.07 -12.43
C ASN A 78 -3.52 12.84 -12.18
N LEU A 79 -4.12 11.65 -11.94
CA LEU A 79 -3.39 10.38 -11.92
C LEU A 79 -2.77 10.16 -13.30
N ASP A 80 -1.72 10.91 -13.57
CA ASP A 80 -0.92 10.68 -14.74
C ASP A 80 -0.12 9.38 -14.49
N PHE A 81 -0.44 8.35 -15.25
CA PHE A 81 0.33 7.10 -15.28
C PHE A 81 1.71 7.30 -15.90
N THR A 82 2.08 8.55 -16.22
CA THR A 82 3.42 8.87 -16.69
C THR A 82 4.47 8.76 -15.57
N SER A 83 5.73 8.78 -15.94
CA SER A 83 6.90 8.59 -15.09
C SER A 83 7.06 9.58 -13.92
N SER A 84 6.14 10.52 -13.74
CA SER A 84 6.18 11.55 -12.69
C SER A 84 4.91 11.63 -11.84
N GLY A 85 3.93 10.74 -12.07
CA GLY A 85 2.60 10.83 -11.46
C GLY A 85 2.51 10.27 -10.03
N PRO A 86 1.31 10.34 -9.43
CA PRO A 86 1.01 9.84 -8.09
C PRO A 86 1.39 8.37 -7.87
N LEU A 87 1.28 7.54 -8.90
CA LEU A 87 1.65 6.13 -8.83
C LEU A 87 3.15 5.93 -8.68
N LEU A 88 3.98 6.72 -9.37
CA LEU A 88 5.44 6.67 -9.15
C LEU A 88 5.78 7.08 -7.72
N ARG A 89 5.19 8.17 -7.21
CA ARG A 89 5.39 8.59 -5.81
C ARG A 89 4.98 7.50 -4.82
N THR A 90 3.89 6.77 -5.12
CA THR A 90 3.45 5.61 -4.33
C THR A 90 4.51 4.51 -4.32
N ALA A 91 5.01 4.12 -5.48
CA ALA A 91 6.04 3.09 -5.58
C ALA A 91 7.37 3.54 -4.94
N GLU A 92 7.79 4.77 -5.14
CA GLU A 92 8.99 5.35 -4.49
C GLU A 92 8.85 5.40 -2.96
N TYR A 93 7.66 5.72 -2.44
CA TYR A 93 7.40 5.69 -1.01
C TYR A 93 7.54 4.27 -0.46
N VAL A 94 6.94 3.27 -1.13
CA VAL A 94 7.08 1.86 -0.74
C VAL A 94 8.54 1.42 -0.81
N GLU A 95 9.28 1.81 -1.85
CA GLU A 95 10.72 1.49 -1.99
C GLU A 95 11.55 2.08 -0.84
N GLN A 96 11.31 3.35 -0.49
CA GLN A 96 11.98 4.02 0.64
C GLN A 96 11.65 3.40 2.00
N HIS A 97 10.48 2.78 2.14
CA HIS A 97 10.00 2.13 3.36
C HIS A 97 9.91 0.61 3.21
N ALA A 98 10.73 0.04 2.31
CA ALA A 98 10.68 -1.36 1.90
C ALA A 98 10.65 -2.34 3.08
N THR A 99 11.53 -2.16 4.07
CA THR A 99 11.60 -3.01 5.26
C THR A 99 10.26 -3.08 5.99
N VAL A 100 9.58 -1.94 6.17
CA VAL A 100 8.28 -1.88 6.84
C VAL A 100 7.23 -2.65 6.06
N PHE A 101 7.10 -2.39 4.75
CA PHE A 101 6.11 -3.05 3.90
C PHE A 101 6.36 -4.56 3.77
N ILE A 102 7.61 -4.97 3.56
CA ILE A 102 8.01 -6.38 3.50
C ILE A 102 7.66 -7.08 4.82
N THR A 103 8.02 -6.46 5.94
CA THR A 103 7.77 -7.00 7.28
C THR A 103 6.27 -7.14 7.56
N LEU A 104 5.47 -6.11 7.28
CA LEU A 104 4.03 -6.14 7.49
C LEU A 104 3.35 -7.20 6.61
N ILE A 105 3.71 -7.26 5.34
CA ILE A 105 3.09 -8.18 4.37
C ILE A 105 3.46 -9.63 4.70
N ASN A 106 4.72 -9.93 4.95
CA ASN A 106 5.17 -11.29 5.26
C ASN A 106 4.65 -11.81 6.61
N ASN A 107 4.22 -10.93 7.52
CA ASN A 107 3.69 -11.26 8.82
C ASN A 107 2.17 -11.08 8.95
N SER A 108 1.39 -11.61 8.00
CA SER A 108 -0.09 -11.61 8.05
C SER A 108 -0.77 -10.26 7.74
N GLY A 109 -0.01 -9.24 7.32
CA GLY A 109 -0.56 -7.94 6.90
C GLY A 109 -1.16 -7.91 5.49
N ILE A 110 -1.01 -8.98 4.68
CA ILE A 110 -1.44 -9.02 3.28
C ILE A 110 -2.93 -8.67 3.09
N PRO A 111 -3.89 -9.27 3.81
CA PRO A 111 -5.30 -8.98 3.58
C PRO A 111 -5.65 -7.50 3.84
N ALA A 112 -5.12 -6.93 4.92
CA ALA A 112 -5.36 -5.54 5.28
C ALA A 112 -4.72 -4.58 4.28
N PHE A 113 -3.46 -4.83 3.88
CA PHE A 113 -2.76 -4.07 2.85
C PHE A 113 -3.51 -4.12 1.51
N ARG A 114 -3.84 -5.32 1.03
CA ARG A 114 -4.56 -5.54 -0.23
C ARG A 114 -5.89 -4.77 -0.26
N THR A 115 -6.70 -4.90 0.79
CA THR A 115 -8.01 -4.25 0.87
C THR A 115 -7.88 -2.73 0.82
N ARG A 116 -6.95 -2.16 1.58
CA ARG A 116 -6.75 -0.72 1.64
C ARG A 116 -6.16 -0.15 0.35
N LEU A 117 -5.16 -0.81 -0.21
CA LEU A 117 -4.57 -0.39 -1.48
C LEU A 117 -5.59 -0.48 -2.62
N HIS A 118 -6.40 -1.55 -2.66
CA HIS A 118 -7.46 -1.70 -3.65
C HIS A 118 -8.50 -0.56 -3.54
N ALA A 119 -8.96 -0.25 -2.32
CA ALA A 119 -9.91 0.85 -2.11
C ALA A 119 -9.32 2.20 -2.55
N MET A 120 -8.08 2.49 -2.21
CA MET A 120 -7.38 3.70 -2.62
C MET A 120 -7.27 3.82 -4.15
N LEU A 121 -6.92 2.73 -4.83
CA LEU A 121 -6.83 2.71 -6.29
C LEU A 121 -8.19 2.84 -6.96
N MET A 122 -9.23 2.18 -6.44
CA MET A 122 -10.62 2.32 -6.94
C MET A 122 -11.08 3.78 -6.88
N GLU A 123 -10.84 4.46 -5.75
CA GLU A 123 -11.20 5.87 -5.56
C GLU A 123 -10.45 6.77 -6.56
N GLY A 124 -9.14 6.61 -6.68
CA GLY A 124 -8.34 7.41 -7.60
C GLY A 124 -8.65 7.15 -9.08
N LEU A 125 -8.85 5.90 -9.49
CA LEU A 125 -9.17 5.54 -10.86
C LEU A 125 -10.59 5.98 -11.27
N ALA A 126 -11.55 6.00 -10.34
CA ALA A 126 -12.94 6.34 -10.63
C ALA A 126 -13.12 7.75 -11.19
N GLU A 127 -12.24 8.68 -10.78
CA GLU A 127 -12.24 10.07 -11.22
C GLU A 127 -11.61 10.27 -12.60
N GLN A 128 -10.81 9.30 -13.07
CA GLN A 128 -9.91 9.52 -14.19
C GLN A 128 -10.12 8.60 -15.39
N ILE A 129 -10.79 7.46 -15.17
CA ILE A 129 -11.11 6.56 -16.28
C ILE A 129 -12.07 7.26 -17.25
N ASP A 130 -11.55 7.52 -18.46
CA ASP A 130 -12.36 7.91 -19.60
C ASP A 130 -13.13 6.69 -20.11
N MET A 131 -14.45 6.84 -20.22
CA MET A 131 -15.35 5.79 -20.74
C MET A 131 -15.64 5.94 -22.24
N ASP A 132 -15.05 6.94 -22.89
CA ASP A 132 -15.14 7.11 -24.33
C ASP A 132 -14.06 6.28 -25.06
N GLY A 133 -14.03 6.34 -26.38
CA GLY A 133 -13.02 5.66 -27.21
C GLY A 133 -12.98 4.15 -26.99
N VAL A 134 -11.82 3.63 -26.58
CA VAL A 134 -11.61 2.17 -26.40
C VAL A 134 -12.44 1.54 -25.28
N ASN A 135 -12.88 2.33 -24.31
CA ASN A 135 -13.69 1.89 -23.20
C ASN A 135 -15.19 2.01 -23.46
N GLN A 136 -15.58 2.55 -24.64
CA GLN A 136 -16.99 2.75 -24.97
C GLN A 136 -17.77 1.44 -24.94
N GLY A 137 -18.86 1.42 -24.19
CA GLY A 137 -19.70 0.24 -24.03
C GLY A 137 -19.25 -0.77 -22.97
N MET A 138 -18.09 -0.56 -22.35
CA MET A 138 -17.66 -1.37 -21.21
C MET A 138 -18.41 -0.98 -19.93
N ASN A 139 -18.52 -1.95 -19.00
CA ASN A 139 -19.00 -1.64 -17.67
C ASN A 139 -17.89 -0.95 -16.87
N LYS A 140 -18.11 0.31 -16.45
CA LYS A 140 -17.11 1.11 -15.73
C LYS A 140 -16.64 0.46 -14.44
N GLU A 141 -17.55 -0.11 -13.65
CA GLU A 141 -17.24 -0.76 -12.38
C GLU A 141 -16.33 -1.99 -12.60
N MET A 142 -16.65 -2.81 -13.60
CA MET A 142 -15.82 -3.95 -13.98
C MET A 142 -14.41 -3.51 -14.40
N LEU A 143 -14.29 -2.46 -15.22
CA LEU A 143 -13.01 -1.93 -15.67
C LEU A 143 -12.17 -1.42 -14.49
N LEU A 144 -12.79 -0.67 -13.58
CA LEU A 144 -12.13 -0.18 -12.35
C LEU A 144 -11.60 -1.33 -11.50
N HIS A 145 -12.43 -2.35 -11.26
CA HIS A 145 -12.02 -3.53 -10.50
C HIS A 145 -10.87 -4.29 -11.16
N PHE A 146 -10.90 -4.43 -12.48
CA PHE A 146 -9.83 -5.07 -13.24
C PHE A 146 -8.50 -4.32 -13.06
N MET A 147 -8.50 -3.00 -13.30
CA MET A 147 -7.30 -2.18 -13.20
C MET A 147 -6.75 -2.11 -11.78
N ALA A 148 -7.61 -1.89 -10.79
CA ALA A 148 -7.21 -1.85 -9.39
C ALA A 148 -6.64 -3.19 -8.92
N SER A 149 -7.29 -4.31 -9.28
CA SER A 149 -6.82 -5.65 -8.91
C SER A 149 -5.48 -6.02 -9.56
N ALA A 150 -5.28 -5.63 -10.83
CA ALA A 150 -4.02 -5.84 -11.52
C ALA A 150 -2.88 -5.06 -10.85
N ALA A 151 -3.11 -3.76 -10.54
CA ALA A 151 -2.11 -2.93 -9.87
C ALA A 151 -1.78 -3.44 -8.47
N VAL A 152 -2.79 -3.82 -7.67
CA VAL A 152 -2.59 -4.43 -6.34
C VAL A 152 -1.76 -5.71 -6.44
N GLY A 153 -2.10 -6.59 -7.39
CA GLY A 153 -1.38 -7.86 -7.57
C GLY A 153 0.10 -7.66 -7.95
N VAL A 154 0.39 -6.67 -8.80
CA VAL A 154 1.77 -6.32 -9.17
C VAL A 154 2.53 -5.71 -7.99
N MET A 155 1.93 -4.81 -7.23
CA MET A 155 2.53 -4.23 -6.03
C MET A 155 2.82 -5.29 -4.96
N GLU A 156 1.88 -6.19 -4.72
CA GLU A 156 2.06 -7.31 -3.79
C GLU A 156 3.20 -8.23 -4.23
N TRP A 157 3.23 -8.62 -5.52
CA TRP A 157 4.34 -9.39 -6.08
C TRP A 157 5.68 -8.68 -5.85
N TRP A 158 5.76 -7.40 -6.16
CA TRP A 158 6.97 -6.61 -6.05
C TRP A 158 7.49 -6.55 -4.60
N ILE A 159 6.61 -6.30 -3.63
CA ILE A 159 6.97 -6.23 -2.21
C ILE A 159 7.37 -7.62 -1.68
N THR A 160 6.59 -8.67 -1.98
CA THR A 160 6.86 -10.03 -1.48
C THR A 160 8.13 -10.65 -2.07
N HIS A 161 8.58 -10.18 -3.23
CA HIS A 161 9.86 -10.57 -3.85
C HIS A 161 11.01 -9.62 -3.51
N SER A 162 10.89 -8.84 -2.45
CA SER A 162 11.94 -7.93 -1.96
C SER A 162 12.39 -6.89 -2.99
N LEU A 163 11.41 -6.33 -3.72
CA LEU A 163 11.60 -5.22 -4.67
C LEU A 163 12.67 -5.54 -5.74
N PRO A 164 12.45 -6.54 -6.61
CA PRO A 164 13.47 -7.02 -7.55
C PRO A 164 13.85 -6.01 -8.64
N ILE A 165 13.03 -5.00 -8.86
CA ILE A 165 13.26 -3.88 -9.79
C ILE A 165 12.99 -2.56 -9.07
N SER A 166 13.53 -1.45 -9.56
CA SER A 166 13.30 -0.13 -8.98
C SER A 166 11.83 0.32 -9.14
N ALA A 167 11.38 1.20 -8.25
CA ALA A 167 10.06 1.83 -8.33
C ALA A 167 9.80 2.45 -9.71
N LYS A 168 10.79 3.16 -10.27
CA LYS A 168 10.71 3.76 -11.60
C LYS A 168 10.45 2.71 -12.68
N LYS A 169 11.24 1.62 -12.68
CA LYS A 169 11.07 0.54 -13.66
C LYS A 169 9.72 -0.17 -13.53
N LEU A 170 9.28 -0.40 -12.29
CA LEU A 170 7.95 -0.97 -12.03
C LEU A 170 6.85 -0.11 -12.65
N MET A 171 6.91 1.20 -12.46
CA MET A 171 5.89 2.11 -12.97
C MET A 171 5.93 2.27 -14.49
N GLU A 172 7.12 2.29 -15.10
CA GLU A 172 7.26 2.23 -16.56
C GLU A 172 6.59 0.99 -17.14
N ASP A 173 6.80 -0.18 -16.55
CA ASP A 173 6.20 -1.44 -17.03
C ASP A 173 4.68 -1.46 -16.80
N ILE A 174 4.19 -0.97 -15.66
CA ILE A 174 2.74 -0.83 -15.41
C ILE A 174 2.11 0.13 -16.43
N SER A 175 2.72 1.27 -16.69
CA SER A 175 2.20 2.24 -17.67
C SER A 175 2.07 1.61 -19.06
N ILE A 176 3.10 0.88 -19.51
CA ILE A 176 3.06 0.15 -20.78
C ILE A 176 1.93 -0.89 -20.80
N LEU A 177 1.72 -1.61 -19.70
CA LEU A 177 0.64 -2.60 -19.61
C LEU A 177 -0.74 -1.94 -19.64
N LEU A 178 -0.91 -0.81 -18.96
CA LEU A 178 -2.16 -0.06 -18.96
C LEU A 178 -2.46 0.52 -20.35
N GLU A 179 -1.47 1.13 -21.01
CA GLU A 179 -1.60 1.64 -22.36
C GLU A 179 -1.98 0.53 -23.36
N ARG A 180 -1.34 -0.62 -23.28
CA ARG A 180 -1.66 -1.76 -24.16
C ARG A 180 -3.07 -2.29 -23.94
N ASN A 181 -3.55 -2.33 -22.71
CA ASN A 181 -4.91 -2.75 -22.40
C ASN A 181 -5.96 -1.69 -22.75
N GLN A 182 -5.60 -0.42 -22.80
CA GLN A 182 -6.49 0.66 -23.25
C GLN A 182 -6.59 0.75 -24.78
N MET A 183 -5.59 0.23 -25.52
CA MET A 183 -5.59 0.27 -26.99
C MET A 183 -6.53 -0.74 -27.66
N GLY A 184 -7.22 -1.58 -26.90
CA GLY A 184 -8.08 -2.63 -27.47
C GLY A 184 -7.32 -3.67 -28.29
N PRO A 185 -7.92 -4.79 -28.68
CA PRO A 185 -7.30 -5.71 -29.63
C PRO A 185 -7.12 -4.97 -30.97
N GLN A 186 -5.89 -4.87 -31.44
CA GLN A 186 -5.67 -4.52 -32.84
C GLN A 186 -6.44 -5.53 -33.69
N PRO A 187 -7.17 -5.09 -34.72
CA PRO A 187 -7.81 -6.01 -35.65
C PRO A 187 -6.78 -7.02 -36.13
N LEU A 188 -7.12 -8.31 -36.11
CA LEU A 188 -6.26 -9.40 -36.58
C LEU A 188 -5.75 -9.19 -38.03
N ASP A 189 -6.34 -8.28 -38.77
CA ASP A 189 -5.99 -7.94 -40.14
C ASP A 189 -4.84 -6.90 -40.25
N ALA A 190 -4.22 -6.47 -39.16
CA ALA A 190 -3.11 -5.52 -39.14
C ALA A 190 -1.72 -6.18 -38.96
N LEU A 191 -1.64 -7.50 -39.03
CA LEU A 191 -0.36 -8.20 -39.08
C LEU A 191 0.09 -8.36 -40.54
N PRO A 192 1.30 -7.90 -40.90
CA PRO A 192 1.85 -8.03 -42.23
C PRO A 192 2.08 -9.46 -42.68
#